data_cc047bb92be1bcddb8dc532a6587001b
#
_entry.id   cc047bb92be1bcddb8dc532a6587001b
#
_cell.length_a   1.000
_cell.length_b   1.000
_cell.length_c   1.000
_cell.angle_alpha   90.00
_cell.angle_beta   90.00
_cell.angle_gamma   90.00
#
_symmetry.space_group_name_H-M   'P 1'
#
loop_
_entity.id
_entity.type
_entity.pdbx_description
1 polymer ?
#
loop_
_entity_poly.entity_id
_entity_poly.type
_entity_poly.pdbx_seq_one_letter_code
_entity_poly.pdbx_strand_id
1 'polypeptide(L)'
;MRRFLLHLFFPHQSNNQRAKLLHPSGLVLIIGLFVVFQVTIDQLTINYPSVLGYASQISPEEIIGLTNIQRTSAGLPEVKLDPQLSAAAAQKAADMFARDYWAHISPVGTQPWYFITESGYSYRYAGENLARDFSDAKSVVDAWVASPSHRENLLNSRYQDIGIAVIDGQLEGRETTLVVQFFGTKLTAIPSPRVSNSIVK
;
A
#
# COMPACT_ATOMS: atom_id res chain seq x y z
N MET A 1 30.31 27.72 -31.60
CA MET A 1 29.24 27.08 -30.84
C MET A 1 27.88 27.78 -30.96
N ARG A 2 27.76 29.10 -30.67
CA ARG A 2 26.49 29.87 -30.71
C ARG A 2 25.78 29.86 -32.08
N ARG A 3 26.53 30.00 -33.19
CA ARG A 3 25.98 29.96 -34.56
C ARG A 3 25.48 28.56 -34.96
N PHE A 4 26.10 27.48 -34.49
CA PHE A 4 25.67 26.10 -34.75
C PHE A 4 24.30 25.82 -34.11
N LEU A 5 24.11 26.25 -32.83
CA LEU A 5 22.84 26.10 -32.13
C LEU A 5 21.71 26.90 -32.77
N LEU A 6 21.99 28.12 -33.24
CA LEU A 6 21.00 28.93 -33.96
C LEU A 6 20.51 28.24 -35.25
N HIS A 7 21.42 27.66 -36.05
CA HIS A 7 21.04 26.95 -37.27
C HIS A 7 20.30 25.63 -37.00
N LEU A 8 20.48 25.05 -35.79
CA LEU A 8 19.83 23.81 -35.42
C LEU A 8 18.31 24.02 -35.18
N PHE A 9 17.97 25.11 -34.50
CA PHE A 9 16.61 25.38 -34.04
C PHE A 9 15.85 26.46 -34.83
N PHE A 10 16.55 27.35 -35.51
CA PHE A 10 15.94 28.52 -36.15
C PHE A 10 16.16 28.55 -37.67
N PRO A 11 15.13 28.98 -38.44
CA PRO A 11 15.27 29.30 -39.86
C PRO A 11 16.26 30.45 -40.06
N HIS A 12 17.18 30.31 -41.00
CA HIS A 12 18.14 31.34 -41.37
C HIS A 12 18.45 31.27 -42.86
N GLN A 13 18.87 32.36 -43.46
CA GLN A 13 19.24 32.40 -44.91
C GLN A 13 20.32 31.36 -45.26
N SER A 14 21.29 31.12 -44.38
CA SER A 14 22.40 30.19 -44.59
C SER A 14 22.01 28.70 -44.35
N ASN A 15 20.80 28.41 -43.90
CA ASN A 15 20.27 27.04 -43.76
C ASN A 15 18.99 26.84 -44.58
N ASN A 16 18.87 27.57 -45.68
CA ASN A 16 17.73 27.51 -46.60
C ASN A 16 16.37 27.73 -45.93
N GLN A 17 16.31 28.69 -45.00
CA GLN A 17 15.08 29.06 -44.25
C GLN A 17 14.44 27.90 -43.48
N ARG A 18 15.19 26.83 -43.19
CA ARG A 18 14.69 25.68 -42.40
C ARG A 18 15.68 25.36 -41.28
N ALA A 19 15.16 25.18 -40.07
CA ALA A 19 15.92 24.64 -38.95
C ALA A 19 16.47 23.25 -39.31
N LYS A 20 17.74 22.97 -39.04
CA LYS A 20 18.37 21.68 -39.38
C LYS A 20 17.63 20.47 -38.77
N LEU A 21 17.04 20.65 -37.58
CA LEU A 21 16.21 19.62 -36.94
C LEU A 21 14.93 19.27 -37.74
N LEU A 22 14.43 20.19 -38.56
CA LEU A 22 13.23 19.96 -39.41
C LEU A 22 13.60 19.42 -40.81
N HIS A 23 14.87 19.17 -41.09
CA HIS A 23 15.27 18.42 -42.26
C HIS A 23 14.96 16.93 -42.09
N PRO A 24 14.71 16.17 -43.18
CA PRO A 24 14.41 14.75 -43.09
C PRO A 24 15.41 13.96 -42.23
N SER A 25 16.71 14.27 -42.37
CA SER A 25 17.76 13.63 -41.55
C SER A 25 17.67 14.01 -40.06
N GLY A 26 17.30 15.25 -39.72
CA GLY A 26 17.07 15.66 -38.35
C GLY A 26 15.85 15.00 -37.73
N LEU A 27 14.75 14.86 -38.48
CA LEU A 27 13.54 14.16 -38.05
C LEU A 27 13.81 12.68 -37.83
N VAL A 28 14.55 12.01 -38.72
CA VAL A 28 14.95 10.60 -38.55
C VAL A 28 15.77 10.42 -37.27
N LEU A 29 16.68 11.34 -36.97
CA LEU A 29 17.48 11.32 -35.73
C LEU A 29 16.60 11.47 -34.50
N ILE A 30 15.64 12.41 -34.51
CA ILE A 30 14.71 12.63 -33.39
C ILE A 30 13.84 11.39 -33.17
N ILE A 31 13.29 10.82 -34.25
CA ILE A 31 12.47 9.59 -34.17
C ILE A 31 13.32 8.45 -33.62
N GLY A 32 14.56 8.27 -34.13
CA GLY A 32 15.45 7.24 -33.61
C GLY A 32 15.76 7.38 -32.13
N LEU A 33 16.05 8.60 -31.66
CA LEU A 33 16.25 8.89 -30.23
C LEU A 33 14.99 8.61 -29.41
N PHE A 34 13.82 8.94 -29.93
CA PHE A 34 12.55 8.68 -29.25
C PHE A 34 12.30 7.17 -29.14
N VAL A 35 12.54 6.40 -30.19
CA VAL A 35 12.41 4.92 -30.17
C VAL A 35 13.39 4.31 -29.17
N VAL A 36 14.66 4.75 -29.17
CA VAL A 36 15.65 4.28 -28.19
C VAL A 36 15.22 4.63 -26.77
N PHE A 37 14.70 5.85 -26.54
CA PHE A 37 14.18 6.25 -25.24
C PHE A 37 13.01 5.36 -24.80
N GLN A 38 12.03 5.10 -25.67
CA GLN A 38 10.91 4.22 -25.38
C GLN A 38 11.37 2.79 -25.03
N VAL A 39 12.23 2.20 -25.86
CA VAL A 39 12.77 0.87 -25.60
C VAL A 39 13.53 0.84 -24.26
N THR A 40 14.26 1.90 -23.93
CA THR A 40 14.99 1.99 -22.65
C THR A 40 14.02 2.06 -21.47
N ILE A 41 12.95 2.86 -21.56
CA ILE A 41 11.92 2.93 -20.55
C ILE A 41 11.22 1.57 -20.38
N ASP A 42 10.84 0.92 -21.48
CA ASP A 42 10.20 -0.40 -21.45
C ASP A 42 11.11 -1.44 -20.78
N GLN A 43 12.43 -1.43 -21.10
CA GLN A 43 13.39 -2.32 -20.44
C GLN A 43 13.58 -2.00 -18.94
N LEU A 44 13.54 -0.73 -18.56
CA LEU A 44 13.61 -0.32 -17.16
C LEU A 44 12.35 -0.74 -16.40
N THR A 45 11.16 -0.58 -16.97
CA THR A 45 9.90 -1.03 -16.34
C THR A 45 9.83 -2.54 -16.16
N ILE A 46 10.33 -3.31 -17.13
CA ILE A 46 10.37 -4.78 -17.06
C ILE A 46 11.37 -5.25 -15.99
N ASN A 47 12.57 -4.64 -15.94
CA ASN A 47 13.64 -5.10 -15.04
C ASN A 47 13.60 -4.46 -13.64
N TYR A 48 12.96 -3.30 -13.52
CA TYR A 48 12.85 -2.51 -12.27
C TYR A 48 11.42 -1.99 -12.08
N PRO A 49 10.41 -2.86 -11.93
CA PRO A 49 9.01 -2.44 -11.82
C PRO A 49 8.78 -1.49 -10.63
N SER A 50 9.61 -1.59 -9.59
CA SER A 50 9.53 -0.73 -8.40
C SER A 50 10.04 0.70 -8.60
N VAL A 51 10.76 1.01 -9.68
CA VAL A 51 11.35 2.35 -9.92
C VAL A 51 10.36 3.32 -10.55
N LEU A 52 9.36 2.81 -11.26
CA LEU A 52 8.26 3.59 -11.86
C LEU A 52 6.92 3.27 -11.19
N GLY A 53 6.94 2.48 -10.11
CA GLY A 53 5.76 2.09 -9.35
C GLY A 53 5.01 3.31 -8.83
N TYR A 54 3.73 3.28 -8.99
CA TYR A 54 2.77 4.18 -8.37
C TYR A 54 2.98 4.09 -6.85
N ALA A 55 3.79 4.97 -6.27
CA ALA A 55 3.84 5.08 -4.82
C ALA A 55 2.47 5.58 -4.38
N SER A 56 1.66 4.73 -3.79
CA SER A 56 0.37 5.15 -3.28
C SER A 56 0.61 6.25 -2.24
N GLN A 57 -0.17 7.32 -2.32
CA GLN A 57 -0.10 8.43 -1.35
C GLN A 57 -0.85 8.10 -0.05
N ILE A 58 -1.21 6.84 0.14
CA ILE A 58 -1.97 6.39 1.32
C ILE A 58 -0.98 6.12 2.45
N SER A 59 -1.01 6.96 3.48
CA SER A 59 -0.23 6.75 4.71
C SER A 59 -0.97 5.84 5.68
N PRO A 60 -0.33 4.79 6.22
CA PRO A 60 -0.89 3.98 7.31
C PRO A 60 -1.29 4.82 8.52
N GLU A 61 -0.49 5.83 8.88
CA GLU A 61 -0.75 6.73 10.00
C GLU A 61 -2.01 7.55 9.78
N GLU A 62 -2.25 8.01 8.55
CA GLU A 62 -3.45 8.76 8.19
C GLU A 62 -4.70 7.88 8.28
N ILE A 63 -4.64 6.62 7.82
CA ILE A 63 -5.75 5.67 7.98
C ILE A 63 -6.06 5.44 9.45
N ILE A 64 -5.04 5.28 10.31
CA ILE A 64 -5.23 5.10 11.76
C ILE A 64 -5.88 6.35 12.37
N GLY A 65 -5.39 7.53 12.02
CA GLY A 65 -5.96 8.80 12.49
C GLY A 65 -7.43 8.95 12.10
N LEU A 66 -7.76 8.71 10.83
CA LEU A 66 -9.13 8.77 10.33
C LEU A 66 -10.03 7.69 10.97
N THR A 67 -9.52 6.48 11.19
CA THR A 67 -10.23 5.42 11.92
C THR A 67 -10.55 5.88 13.34
N ASN A 68 -9.59 6.49 14.04
CA ASN A 68 -9.78 6.99 15.40
C ASN A 68 -10.76 8.18 15.47
N ILE A 69 -10.79 9.04 14.46
CA ILE A 69 -11.81 10.09 14.34
C ILE A 69 -13.22 9.45 14.26
N GLN A 70 -13.41 8.40 13.47
CA GLN A 70 -14.71 7.70 13.39
C GLN A 70 -15.09 7.06 14.72
N ARG A 71 -14.13 6.42 15.40
CA ARG A 71 -14.35 5.79 16.71
C ARG A 71 -14.72 6.80 17.78
N THR A 72 -13.96 7.88 17.91
CA THR A 72 -14.24 8.93 18.91
C THR A 72 -15.56 9.65 18.64
N SER A 73 -15.92 9.86 17.38
CA SER A 73 -17.22 10.40 17.00
C SER A 73 -18.38 9.47 17.38
N ALA A 74 -18.14 8.17 17.48
CA ALA A 74 -19.08 7.17 17.95
C ALA A 74 -19.02 6.92 19.49
N GLY A 75 -18.23 7.71 20.22
CA GLY A 75 -18.07 7.57 21.68
C GLY A 75 -17.18 6.38 22.10
N LEU A 76 -16.37 5.85 21.20
CA LEU A 76 -15.48 4.73 21.45
C LEU A 76 -14.04 5.20 21.72
N PRO A 77 -13.26 4.46 22.51
CA PRO A 77 -11.84 4.75 22.68
C PRO A 77 -11.06 4.53 21.38
N GLU A 78 -10.00 5.32 21.20
CA GLU A 78 -9.05 5.14 20.12
C GLU A 78 -8.37 3.77 20.20
N VAL A 79 -8.07 3.20 19.01
CA VAL A 79 -7.18 2.04 18.89
C VAL A 79 -5.73 2.51 18.75
N LYS A 80 -4.81 1.70 19.27
CA LYS A 80 -3.36 1.99 19.27
C LYS A 80 -2.65 1.17 18.25
N LEU A 81 -1.70 1.79 17.54
CA LEU A 81 -0.83 1.08 16.61
C LEU A 81 -0.07 -0.04 17.33
N ASP A 82 -0.18 -1.25 16.78
CA ASP A 82 0.60 -2.40 17.21
C ASP A 82 1.49 -2.90 16.05
N PRO A 83 2.81 -2.97 16.23
CA PRO A 83 3.73 -3.37 15.16
C PRO A 83 3.58 -4.83 14.73
N GLN A 84 3.12 -5.72 15.62
CA GLN A 84 2.88 -7.13 15.27
C GLN A 84 1.66 -7.23 14.35
N LEU A 85 0.59 -6.47 14.62
CA LEU A 85 -0.56 -6.41 13.71
C LEU A 85 -0.21 -5.78 12.37
N SER A 86 0.67 -4.76 12.33
CA SER A 86 1.16 -4.20 11.07
C SER A 86 2.00 -5.19 10.28
N ALA A 87 2.85 -5.97 10.95
CA ALA A 87 3.60 -7.05 10.32
C ALA A 87 2.66 -8.14 9.76
N ALA A 88 1.61 -8.51 10.50
CA ALA A 88 0.58 -9.43 10.03
C ALA A 88 -0.13 -8.91 8.78
N ALA A 89 -0.50 -7.63 8.77
CA ALA A 89 -1.15 -6.98 7.63
C ALA A 89 -0.24 -6.99 6.38
N ALA A 90 1.06 -6.73 6.55
CA ALA A 90 2.03 -6.80 5.48
C ALA A 90 2.21 -8.23 4.93
N GLN A 91 2.26 -9.25 5.80
CA GLN A 91 2.32 -10.66 5.40
C GLN A 91 1.05 -11.08 4.64
N LYS A 92 -0.12 -10.64 5.08
CA LYS A 92 -1.39 -10.90 4.38
C LYS A 92 -1.39 -10.28 2.99
N ALA A 93 -0.99 -9.02 2.84
CA ALA A 93 -0.90 -8.37 1.53
C ALA A 93 0.11 -9.08 0.61
N ALA A 94 1.28 -9.47 1.13
CA ALA A 94 2.28 -10.23 0.39
C ALA A 94 1.75 -11.60 -0.08
N ASP A 95 0.99 -12.33 0.76
CA ASP A 95 0.36 -13.59 0.37
C ASP A 95 -0.69 -13.38 -0.73
N MET A 96 -1.47 -12.29 -0.66
CA MET A 96 -2.45 -11.94 -1.70
C MET A 96 -1.78 -11.71 -3.05
N PHE A 97 -0.69 -10.95 -3.11
CA PHE A 97 0.08 -10.74 -4.33
C PHE A 97 0.75 -12.04 -4.81
N ALA A 98 1.40 -12.78 -3.91
CA ALA A 98 2.13 -14.00 -4.27
C ALA A 98 1.23 -15.11 -4.82
N ARG A 99 -0.04 -15.15 -4.42
CA ARG A 99 -1.03 -16.15 -4.84
C ARG A 99 -2.10 -15.60 -5.76
N ASP A 100 -1.98 -14.34 -6.17
CA ASP A 100 -2.84 -13.65 -7.11
C ASP A 100 -4.33 -13.74 -6.74
N TYR A 101 -4.72 -13.33 -5.52
CA TYR A 101 -6.11 -13.37 -5.07
C TYR A 101 -6.55 -12.12 -4.29
N TRP A 102 -7.86 -11.82 -4.34
CA TRP A 102 -8.53 -10.78 -3.57
C TRP A 102 -9.64 -11.39 -2.71
N ALA A 103 -9.32 -11.77 -1.47
CA ALA A 103 -10.28 -12.35 -0.52
C ALA A 103 -9.72 -12.34 0.91
N HIS A 104 -10.60 -12.46 1.92
CA HIS A 104 -10.21 -12.69 3.31
C HIS A 104 -9.47 -14.01 3.48
N ILE A 105 -9.97 -15.09 2.86
CA ILE A 105 -9.41 -16.44 2.93
C ILE A 105 -8.62 -16.70 1.65
N SER A 106 -7.39 -17.23 1.78
CA SER A 106 -6.58 -17.57 0.61
C SER A 106 -7.17 -18.75 -0.18
N PRO A 107 -6.78 -18.93 -1.47
CA PRO A 107 -7.23 -20.07 -2.27
C PRO A 107 -6.87 -21.44 -1.68
N VAL A 108 -5.87 -21.50 -0.80
CA VAL A 108 -5.45 -22.72 -0.09
C VAL A 108 -6.06 -22.83 1.32
N GLY A 109 -7.03 -21.97 1.65
CA GLY A 109 -7.77 -22.03 2.91
C GLY A 109 -7.11 -21.31 4.10
N THR A 110 -6.00 -20.57 3.88
CA THR A 110 -5.36 -19.81 4.95
C THR A 110 -6.28 -18.68 5.41
N GLN A 111 -6.62 -18.69 6.68
CA GLN A 111 -7.45 -17.67 7.33
C GLN A 111 -6.62 -16.41 7.65
N PRO A 112 -7.20 -15.20 7.70
CA PRO A 112 -6.49 -13.99 8.08
C PRO A 112 -5.86 -14.07 9.48
N TRP A 113 -6.44 -14.83 10.38
CA TRP A 113 -5.97 -15.04 11.75
C TRP A 113 -4.62 -15.75 11.85
N TYR A 114 -4.26 -16.52 10.82
CA TYR A 114 -2.96 -17.14 10.69
C TYR A 114 -1.83 -16.10 10.70
N PHE A 115 -1.96 -15.05 9.91
CA PHE A 115 -0.95 -13.98 9.83
C PHE A 115 -0.80 -13.23 11.16
N ILE A 116 -1.90 -13.04 11.90
CA ILE A 116 -1.89 -12.42 13.22
C ILE A 116 -1.09 -13.25 14.22
N THR A 117 -1.32 -14.56 14.25
CA THR A 117 -0.60 -15.47 15.15
C THR A 117 0.85 -15.64 14.77
N GLU A 118 1.17 -15.76 13.47
CA GLU A 118 2.56 -15.87 12.97
C GLU A 118 3.38 -14.61 13.25
N SER A 119 2.74 -13.43 13.33
CA SER A 119 3.40 -12.19 13.73
C SER A 119 3.68 -12.11 15.24
N GLY A 120 3.26 -13.12 16.02
CA GLY A 120 3.43 -13.17 17.47
C GLY A 120 2.35 -12.41 18.25
N TYR A 121 1.28 -11.93 17.61
CA TYR A 121 0.18 -11.27 18.28
C TYR A 121 -0.84 -12.29 18.79
N SER A 122 -0.77 -12.63 20.07
CA SER A 122 -1.77 -13.47 20.72
C SER A 122 -3.02 -12.65 21.05
N TYR A 123 -4.16 -13.02 20.49
CA TYR A 123 -5.38 -12.21 20.58
C TYR A 123 -6.55 -12.93 21.26
N ARG A 124 -7.42 -12.13 21.86
CA ARG A 124 -8.76 -12.53 22.31
C ARG A 124 -9.83 -12.21 21.26
N TYR A 125 -9.68 -11.08 20.59
CA TYR A 125 -10.53 -10.59 19.52
C TYR A 125 -9.65 -10.12 18.39
N ALA A 126 -10.08 -10.37 17.16
CA ALA A 126 -9.44 -9.87 15.94
C ALA A 126 -10.47 -9.56 14.87
N GLY A 127 -10.14 -8.66 13.96
CA GLY A 127 -10.95 -8.30 12.81
C GLY A 127 -10.09 -7.85 11.65
N GLU A 128 -10.59 -8.00 10.42
CA GLU A 128 -9.90 -7.62 9.20
C GLU A 128 -10.79 -6.73 8.35
N ASN A 129 -10.23 -5.63 7.83
CA ASN A 129 -10.78 -4.87 6.71
C ASN A 129 -9.78 -4.87 5.57
N LEU A 130 -10.28 -4.98 4.35
CA LEU A 130 -9.50 -4.93 3.13
C LEU A 130 -9.99 -3.80 2.25
N ALA A 131 -9.06 -3.12 1.55
CA ALA A 131 -9.36 -2.19 0.47
C ALA A 131 -8.31 -2.32 -0.63
N ARG A 132 -8.69 -2.00 -1.87
CA ARG A 132 -7.77 -1.94 -3.00
C ARG A 132 -8.12 -0.80 -3.96
N ASP A 133 -7.10 -0.28 -4.64
CA ASP A 133 -7.24 0.67 -5.76
C ASP A 133 -7.85 2.03 -5.36
N PHE A 134 -7.66 2.45 -4.11
CA PHE A 134 -7.99 3.79 -3.64
C PHE A 134 -6.81 4.75 -3.88
N SER A 135 -7.11 6.03 -4.05
CA SER A 135 -6.11 7.08 -4.28
C SER A 135 -5.60 7.75 -3.01
N ASP A 136 -6.36 7.68 -1.91
CA ASP A 136 -6.07 8.38 -0.66
C ASP A 136 -6.69 7.68 0.56
N ALA A 137 -6.15 7.95 1.74
CA ALA A 137 -6.56 7.34 3.00
C ALA A 137 -8.01 7.68 3.38
N LYS A 138 -8.47 8.90 3.07
CA LYS A 138 -9.82 9.32 3.39
C LYS A 138 -10.86 8.51 2.62
N SER A 139 -10.63 8.31 1.33
CA SER A 139 -11.52 7.51 0.47
C SER A 139 -11.60 6.05 0.94
N VAL A 140 -10.49 5.47 1.42
CA VAL A 140 -10.47 4.12 2.03
C VAL A 140 -11.38 4.08 3.25
N VAL A 141 -11.18 4.99 4.21
CA VAL A 141 -11.94 4.98 5.46
C VAL A 141 -13.41 5.30 5.22
N ASP A 142 -13.73 6.25 4.34
CA ASP A 142 -15.11 6.57 3.95
C ASP A 142 -15.83 5.34 3.34
N ALA A 143 -15.14 4.59 2.47
CA ALA A 143 -15.69 3.36 1.90
C ALA A 143 -15.95 2.29 2.97
N TRP A 144 -15.02 2.13 3.92
CA TRP A 144 -15.24 1.20 5.04
C TRP A 144 -16.41 1.64 5.95
N VAL A 145 -16.56 2.94 6.22
CA VAL A 145 -17.69 3.47 7.00
C VAL A 145 -19.01 3.28 6.26
N ALA A 146 -19.02 3.40 4.93
CA ALA A 146 -20.22 3.19 4.11
C ALA A 146 -20.65 1.72 4.02
N SER A 147 -19.69 0.78 4.18
CA SER A 147 -19.96 -0.67 4.13
C SER A 147 -20.33 -1.20 5.52
N PRO A 148 -21.50 -1.84 5.72
CA PRO A 148 -21.92 -2.30 7.03
C PRO A 148 -20.93 -3.25 7.72
N SER A 149 -20.38 -4.24 7.01
CA SER A 149 -19.42 -5.20 7.55
C SER A 149 -18.08 -4.57 7.94
N HIS A 150 -17.55 -3.70 7.11
CA HIS A 150 -16.29 -3.00 7.42
C HIS A 150 -16.48 -1.99 8.56
N ARG A 151 -17.60 -1.28 8.59
CA ARG A 151 -17.95 -0.35 9.67
C ARG A 151 -18.10 -1.06 11.00
N GLU A 152 -18.65 -2.28 11.02
CA GLU A 152 -18.72 -3.08 12.24
C GLU A 152 -17.34 -3.34 12.83
N ASN A 153 -16.32 -3.62 12.01
CA ASN A 153 -14.94 -3.72 12.46
C ASN A 153 -14.40 -2.39 12.98
N LEU A 154 -14.56 -1.29 12.21
CA LEU A 154 -14.08 0.03 12.63
C LEU A 154 -14.62 0.46 14.00
N LEU A 155 -15.90 0.20 14.25
CA LEU A 155 -16.63 0.65 15.43
C LEU A 155 -16.82 -0.45 16.50
N ASN A 156 -16.08 -1.55 16.40
CA ASN A 156 -16.14 -2.59 17.41
C ASN A 156 -15.45 -2.13 18.71
N SER A 157 -16.22 -2.07 19.79
CA SER A 157 -15.73 -1.63 21.11
C SER A 157 -14.74 -2.60 21.75
N ARG A 158 -14.65 -3.84 21.24
CA ARG A 158 -13.75 -4.87 21.78
C ARG A 158 -12.31 -4.68 21.31
N TYR A 159 -12.07 -3.93 20.23
CA TYR A 159 -10.71 -3.73 19.69
C TYR A 159 -9.98 -2.62 20.43
N GLN A 160 -8.71 -2.86 20.73
CA GLN A 160 -7.82 -1.94 21.42
C GLN A 160 -6.59 -1.57 20.57
N ASP A 161 -6.20 -2.48 19.69
CA ASP A 161 -5.02 -2.34 18.84
C ASP A 161 -5.40 -2.38 17.36
N ILE A 162 -4.57 -1.75 16.53
CA ILE A 162 -4.71 -1.68 15.08
C ILE A 162 -3.34 -1.89 14.41
N GLY A 163 -3.32 -2.58 13.28
CA GLY A 163 -2.18 -2.64 12.37
C GLY A 163 -2.62 -2.40 10.95
N ILE A 164 -1.80 -1.68 10.19
CA ILE A 164 -2.07 -1.32 8.79
C ILE A 164 -0.86 -1.69 7.93
N ALA A 165 -1.13 -2.21 6.75
CA ALA A 165 -0.18 -2.27 5.65
C ALA A 165 -0.80 -1.68 4.39
N VAL A 166 -0.02 -0.86 3.68
CA VAL A 166 -0.32 -0.33 2.35
C VAL A 166 0.80 -0.78 1.44
N ILE A 167 0.48 -1.61 0.46
CA ILE A 167 1.50 -2.25 -0.39
C ILE A 167 1.05 -2.19 -1.84
N ASP A 168 1.92 -1.71 -2.70
CA ASP A 168 1.74 -1.68 -4.14
C ASP A 168 2.32 -2.97 -4.76
N GLY A 169 1.65 -3.52 -5.77
CA GLY A 169 2.07 -4.72 -6.46
C GLY A 169 1.20 -5.04 -7.65
N GLN A 170 1.38 -6.24 -8.22
CA GLN A 170 0.52 -6.73 -9.29
C GLN A 170 -0.47 -7.76 -8.77
N LEU A 171 -1.75 -7.56 -9.07
CA LEU A 171 -2.83 -8.47 -8.73
C LEU A 171 -3.74 -8.64 -9.96
N GLU A 172 -4.06 -9.88 -10.32
CA GLU A 172 -4.90 -10.19 -11.49
C GLU A 172 -4.38 -9.50 -12.78
N GLY A 173 -3.04 -9.41 -12.93
CA GLY A 173 -2.37 -8.79 -14.07
C GLY A 173 -2.43 -7.27 -14.14
N ARG A 174 -2.82 -6.58 -13.06
CA ARG A 174 -2.89 -5.10 -12.97
C ARG A 174 -2.12 -4.59 -11.78
N GLU A 175 -1.53 -3.40 -11.92
CA GLU A 175 -0.98 -2.67 -10.77
C GLU A 175 -2.10 -2.33 -9.80
N THR A 176 -1.90 -2.63 -8.53
CA THR A 176 -2.91 -2.57 -7.48
C THR A 176 -2.26 -2.12 -6.18
N THR A 177 -2.86 -1.17 -5.49
CA THR A 177 -2.52 -0.84 -4.11
C THR A 177 -3.44 -1.60 -3.18
N LEU A 178 -2.89 -2.46 -2.33
CA LEU A 178 -3.63 -3.15 -1.27
C LEU A 178 -3.50 -2.41 0.04
N VAL A 179 -4.62 -2.25 0.72
CA VAL A 179 -4.69 -1.79 2.11
C VAL A 179 -5.27 -2.90 2.97
N VAL A 180 -4.46 -3.41 3.88
CA VAL A 180 -4.88 -4.42 4.86
C VAL A 180 -4.89 -3.78 6.24
N GLN A 181 -6.03 -3.87 6.91
CA GLN A 181 -6.23 -3.38 8.28
C GLN A 181 -6.58 -4.56 9.17
N PHE A 182 -5.75 -4.78 10.20
CA PHE A 182 -6.08 -5.69 11.29
C PHE A 182 -6.42 -4.93 12.57
N PHE A 183 -7.46 -5.37 13.23
CA PHE A 183 -7.79 -4.98 14.60
C PHE A 183 -7.51 -6.12 15.56
N GLY A 184 -7.19 -5.79 16.78
CA GLY A 184 -6.97 -6.81 17.81
C GLY A 184 -7.19 -6.32 19.24
N THR A 185 -7.28 -7.32 20.13
CA THR A 185 -7.17 -7.14 21.58
C THR A 185 -6.37 -8.29 22.11
N LYS A 186 -5.26 -8.00 22.76
CA LYS A 186 -4.35 -9.02 23.28
C LYS A 186 -5.04 -9.94 24.27
N LEU A 187 -4.68 -11.21 24.19
CA LEU A 187 -5.01 -12.17 25.22
C LEU A 187 -4.21 -11.83 26.47
N THR A 188 -4.86 -11.26 27.48
CA THR A 188 -4.22 -11.00 28.79
C THR A 188 -3.92 -12.35 29.44
N ALA A 189 -2.66 -12.62 29.76
CA ALA A 189 -2.31 -13.76 30.58
C ALA A 189 -3.06 -13.65 31.94
N ILE A 190 -3.79 -14.70 32.31
CA ILE A 190 -4.37 -14.78 33.65
C ILE A 190 -3.17 -14.81 34.62
N PRO A 191 -3.05 -13.85 35.58
CA PRO A 191 -1.98 -13.93 36.56
C PRO A 191 -2.02 -15.29 37.23
N SER A 192 -0.91 -16.04 37.18
CA SER A 192 -0.80 -17.27 37.97
C SER A 192 -1.14 -16.98 39.43
N PRO A 193 -1.98 -17.77 40.09
CA PRO A 193 -2.21 -17.61 41.51
C PRO A 193 -0.87 -17.66 42.21
N ARG A 194 -0.56 -16.62 42.97
CA ARG A 194 0.68 -16.53 43.75
C ARG A 194 0.63 -17.66 44.76
N VAL A 195 1.41 -18.73 44.56
CA VAL A 195 1.58 -19.76 45.57
C VAL A 195 2.26 -19.11 46.78
N SER A 196 1.47 -18.83 47.78
CA SER A 196 1.99 -18.36 49.06
C SER A 196 2.67 -19.55 49.74
N ASN A 197 4.00 -19.62 49.62
CA ASN A 197 4.80 -20.48 50.49
C ASN A 197 4.80 -19.89 51.91
N SER A 198 3.74 -20.10 52.64
CA SER A 198 3.80 -19.97 54.09
C SER A 198 4.62 -21.13 54.65
N ILE A 199 5.92 -20.84 54.89
CA ILE A 199 6.76 -21.74 55.70
C ILE A 199 6.22 -21.66 57.11
N VAL A 200 5.46 -22.70 57.50
CA VAL A 200 5.15 -22.91 58.91
C VAL A 200 6.44 -23.38 59.58
N LYS A 201 6.94 -22.57 60.52
CA LYS A 201 7.99 -22.95 61.48
C LYS A 201 7.36 -23.76 62.60
#